data_aa042fb9d1d8142ff3d6d334569ac72a
#
_entry.id   aa042fb9d1d8142ff3d6d334569ac72a
#
_cell.length_a   1.000
_cell.length_b   1.000
_cell.length_c   1.000
_cell.angle_alpha   90.00
_cell.angle_beta   90.00
_cell.angle_gamma   90.00
#
_symmetry.space_group_name_H-M   'P 1'
#
loop_
_entity.id
_entity.type
_entity.pdbx_description
1 polymer ?
#
loop_
_entity_poly.entity_id
_entity_poly.type
_entity_poly.pdbx_seq_one_letter_code
_entity_poly.pdbx_strand_id
1 'polypeptide(L)'
;MKNILIALALVTLTACSTTGVRPPTMNEAAVADTATTAIALAHGATELNPLGLAGAVLGKVAVFAVTESGAVPDQQAKDIKRYASAVWTGAAVNNLIQILFATSPIGLSIGLGVASAIFILN
;
A
#
# COMPACT_ATOMS: atom_id res chain seq x y z
N MET A 1 -8.81 23.66 -3.39
CA MET A 1 -8.24 22.53 -2.62
C MET A 1 -8.25 21.21 -3.40
N LYS A 2 -9.35 20.81 -4.08
CA LYS A 2 -9.41 19.55 -4.87
C LYS A 2 -8.31 19.44 -5.94
N ASN A 3 -7.97 20.51 -6.63
CA ASN A 3 -6.97 20.52 -7.69
C ASN A 3 -5.52 20.36 -7.20
N ILE A 4 -5.24 20.78 -5.96
CA ILE A 4 -3.92 20.65 -5.34
C ILE A 4 -3.63 19.18 -5.00
N LEU A 5 -4.64 18.43 -4.60
CA LEU A 5 -4.53 17.01 -4.26
C LEU A 5 -4.27 16.12 -5.47
N ILE A 6 -4.99 16.39 -6.57
CA ILE A 6 -4.78 15.69 -7.84
C ILE A 6 -3.37 16.01 -8.36
N ALA A 7 -2.94 17.25 -8.25
CA ALA A 7 -1.58 17.65 -8.63
C ALA A 7 -0.52 16.96 -7.75
N LEU A 8 -0.74 16.86 -6.43
CA LEU A 8 0.20 16.20 -5.51
C LEU A 8 0.30 14.70 -5.78
N ALA A 9 -0.83 14.03 -6.03
CA ALA A 9 -0.86 12.61 -6.39
C ALA A 9 -0.21 12.35 -7.75
N LEU A 10 -0.44 13.21 -8.74
CA LEU A 10 0.21 13.14 -10.04
C LEU A 10 1.72 13.42 -9.95
N VAL A 11 2.14 14.38 -9.12
CA VAL A 11 3.57 14.69 -8.90
C VAL A 11 4.28 13.54 -8.21
N THR A 12 3.66 12.87 -7.24
CA THR A 12 4.27 11.67 -6.59
C THR A 12 4.38 10.50 -7.55
N LEU A 13 3.39 10.29 -8.42
CA LEU A 13 3.42 9.23 -9.44
C LEU A 13 4.47 9.50 -10.54
N THR A 14 4.58 10.76 -11.00
CA THR A 14 5.59 11.14 -12.00
C THR A 14 7.01 11.22 -11.40
N ALA A 15 7.16 11.60 -10.13
CA ALA A 15 8.45 11.62 -9.46
C ALA A 15 9.08 10.21 -9.37
N CYS A 16 8.30 9.16 -9.13
CA CYS A 16 8.80 7.79 -9.14
C CYS A 16 9.37 7.35 -10.50
N SER A 17 8.79 7.84 -11.61
CA SER A 17 9.23 7.46 -12.96
C SER A 17 10.38 8.30 -13.50
N THR A 18 10.55 9.54 -13.03
CA THR A 18 11.56 10.50 -13.56
C THR A 18 12.81 10.64 -12.70
N THR A 19 12.75 10.28 -11.41
CA THR A 19 13.86 10.44 -10.47
C THR A 19 14.70 9.18 -10.24
N GLY A 20 14.40 8.08 -10.93
CA GLY A 20 15.08 6.80 -10.70
C GLY A 20 14.78 6.19 -9.32
N VAL A 21 13.76 6.65 -8.63
CA VAL A 21 13.30 6.06 -7.38
C VAL A 21 12.68 4.71 -7.68
N ARG A 22 13.27 3.66 -7.12
CA ARG A 22 12.73 2.31 -7.29
C ARG A 22 11.37 2.15 -6.61
N PRO A 23 10.50 1.30 -7.13
CA PRO A 23 9.28 0.91 -6.43
C PRO A 23 9.59 0.33 -5.04
N PRO A 24 8.71 0.52 -4.04
CA PRO A 24 8.91 -0.07 -2.73
C PRO A 24 8.91 -1.60 -2.81
N THR A 25 9.77 -2.22 -2.04
CA THR A 25 9.77 -3.67 -1.84
C THR A 25 8.54 -4.11 -1.04
N MET A 26 8.25 -5.40 -1.04
CA MET A 26 7.17 -5.96 -0.22
C MET A 26 7.34 -5.61 1.27
N ASN A 27 8.57 -5.65 1.80
CA ASN A 27 8.86 -5.31 3.19
C ASN A 27 8.55 -3.84 3.50
N GLU A 28 9.03 -2.93 2.65
CA GLU A 28 8.80 -1.49 2.79
C GLU A 28 7.30 -1.16 2.72
N ALA A 29 6.59 -1.77 1.78
CA ALA A 29 5.15 -1.61 1.62
C ALA A 29 4.38 -2.14 2.84
N ALA A 30 4.76 -3.32 3.37
CA ALA A 30 4.14 -3.90 4.55
C ALA A 30 4.30 -3.02 5.79
N VAL A 31 5.49 -2.47 6.00
CA VAL A 31 5.78 -1.57 7.12
C VAL A 31 4.99 -0.26 6.97
N ALA A 32 5.01 0.34 5.79
CA ALA A 32 4.28 1.58 5.51
C ALA A 32 2.77 1.41 5.73
N ASP A 33 2.17 0.35 5.20
CA ASP A 33 0.74 0.08 5.37
C ASP A 33 0.39 -0.19 6.84
N THR A 34 1.17 -0.99 7.56
CA THR A 34 0.92 -1.26 8.98
C THR A 34 1.02 0.01 9.83
N ALA A 35 2.04 0.82 9.62
CA ALA A 35 2.24 2.07 10.36
C ALA A 35 1.12 3.07 10.06
N THR A 36 0.77 3.27 8.80
CA THR A 36 -0.29 4.21 8.42
C THR A 36 -1.67 3.72 8.87
N THR A 37 -1.94 2.41 8.86
CA THR A 37 -3.16 1.85 9.42
C THR A 37 -3.27 2.14 10.92
N ALA A 38 -2.21 1.89 11.69
CA ALA A 38 -2.20 2.15 13.13
C ALA A 38 -2.44 3.65 13.44
N ILE A 39 -1.80 4.54 12.69
CA ILE A 39 -1.99 5.99 12.81
C ILE A 39 -3.42 6.39 12.44
N ALA A 40 -3.95 5.88 11.33
CA ALA A 40 -5.31 6.16 10.88
C ALA A 40 -6.36 5.75 11.93
N LEU A 41 -6.21 4.57 12.51
CA LEU A 41 -7.09 4.08 13.58
C LEU A 41 -6.99 4.95 14.84
N ALA A 42 -5.80 5.39 15.23
CA ALA A 42 -5.60 6.30 16.35
C ALA A 42 -6.28 7.67 16.12
N HIS A 43 -6.46 8.08 14.85
CA HIS A 43 -7.18 9.27 14.46
C HIS A 43 -8.69 9.04 14.18
N GLY A 44 -9.22 7.87 14.52
CA GLY A 44 -10.64 7.56 14.42
C GLY A 44 -11.11 7.05 13.07
N ALA A 45 -10.19 6.63 12.19
CA ALA A 45 -10.57 5.95 10.95
C ALA A 45 -11.23 4.59 11.24
N THR A 46 -12.10 4.16 10.35
CA THR A 46 -12.74 2.84 10.44
C THR A 46 -11.83 1.78 9.83
N GLU A 47 -11.57 0.70 10.57
CA GLU A 47 -10.89 -0.46 10.04
C GLU A 47 -11.80 -1.21 9.06
N LEU A 48 -11.32 -1.39 7.84
CA LEU A 48 -12.05 -2.11 6.80
C LEU A 48 -11.79 -3.62 6.82
N ASN A 49 -10.71 -4.05 7.50
CA ASN A 49 -10.43 -5.47 7.64
C ASN A 49 -11.35 -6.07 8.71
N PRO A 50 -12.16 -7.08 8.41
CA PRO A 50 -13.09 -7.69 9.36
C PRO A 50 -12.39 -8.34 10.56
N LEU A 51 -11.09 -8.66 10.44
CA LEU A 51 -10.26 -9.20 11.52
C LEU A 51 -9.45 -8.11 12.23
N GLY A 52 -9.69 -6.83 11.89
CA GLY A 52 -8.97 -5.69 12.43
C GLY A 52 -7.47 -5.66 12.09
N LEU A 53 -6.75 -4.78 12.77
CA LEU A 53 -5.30 -4.62 12.57
C LEU A 53 -4.53 -5.94 12.78
N ALA A 54 -4.93 -6.75 13.75
CA ALA A 54 -4.29 -8.04 14.00
C ALA A 54 -4.41 -8.98 12.80
N GLY A 55 -5.58 -9.04 12.16
CA GLY A 55 -5.79 -9.84 10.95
C GLY A 55 -4.97 -9.31 9.77
N ALA A 56 -4.84 -7.99 9.64
CA ALA A 56 -4.00 -7.38 8.61
C ALA A 56 -2.52 -7.75 8.79
N VAL A 57 -2.02 -7.73 10.03
CA VAL A 57 -0.64 -8.12 10.34
C VAL A 57 -0.42 -9.62 10.11
N LEU A 58 -1.33 -10.48 10.59
CA LEU A 58 -1.25 -11.92 10.38
C LEU A 58 -1.28 -12.29 8.89
N GLY A 59 -2.11 -11.62 8.09
CA GLY A 59 -2.13 -11.81 6.64
C GLY A 59 -0.78 -11.48 5.99
N LYS A 60 -0.12 -10.40 6.39
CA LYS A 60 1.22 -10.06 5.93
C LYS A 60 2.24 -11.12 6.33
N VAL A 61 2.24 -11.55 7.59
CA VAL A 61 3.13 -12.62 8.09
C VAL A 61 2.95 -13.90 7.28
N ALA A 62 1.72 -14.29 6.95
CA ALA A 62 1.44 -15.46 6.12
C ALA A 62 2.03 -15.32 4.71
N VAL A 63 1.88 -14.14 4.07
CA VAL A 63 2.48 -13.87 2.76
C VAL A 63 4.01 -13.95 2.82
N PHE A 64 4.64 -13.37 3.84
CA PHE A 64 6.09 -13.51 4.05
C PHE A 64 6.49 -14.97 4.22
N ALA A 65 5.81 -15.71 5.08
CA ALA A 65 6.11 -17.12 5.32
C ALA A 65 6.05 -17.94 4.03
N VAL A 66 5.01 -17.76 3.20
CA VAL A 66 4.87 -18.48 1.92
C VAL A 66 5.98 -18.11 0.93
N THR A 67 6.32 -16.82 0.84
CA THR A 67 7.28 -16.34 -0.18
C THR A 67 8.74 -16.55 0.21
N GLU A 68 9.06 -16.70 1.51
CA GLU A 68 10.43 -16.89 1.98
C GLU A 68 10.75 -18.34 2.35
N SER A 69 9.75 -19.19 2.56
CA SER A 69 9.94 -20.59 2.97
C SER A 69 10.31 -21.55 1.84
N GLY A 70 10.24 -21.12 0.59
CA GLY A 70 10.37 -22.04 -0.56
C GLY A 70 9.13 -22.91 -0.79
N ALA A 71 8.01 -22.61 -0.13
CA ALA A 71 6.74 -23.36 -0.28
C ALA A 71 6.12 -23.21 -1.67
N VAL A 72 6.51 -22.16 -2.41
CA VAL A 72 6.08 -21.91 -3.79
C VAL A 72 7.29 -21.76 -4.70
N PRO A 73 7.14 -22.05 -6.02
CA PRO A 73 8.22 -21.82 -6.99
C PRO A 73 8.69 -20.36 -7.01
N ASP A 74 9.98 -20.13 -7.28
CA ASP A 74 10.63 -18.82 -7.26
C ASP A 74 9.89 -17.76 -8.08
N GLN A 75 9.37 -18.14 -9.24
CA GLN A 75 8.63 -17.21 -10.08
C GLN A 75 7.32 -16.78 -9.41
N GLN A 76 6.60 -17.73 -8.80
CA GLN A 76 5.38 -17.42 -8.07
C GLN A 76 5.66 -16.55 -6.82
N ALA A 77 6.76 -16.84 -6.11
CA ALA A 77 7.18 -16.02 -4.99
C ALA A 77 7.45 -14.57 -5.42
N LYS A 78 8.13 -14.36 -6.55
CA LYS A 78 8.35 -13.02 -7.13
C LYS A 78 7.04 -12.32 -7.49
N ASP A 79 6.12 -13.02 -8.12
CA ASP A 79 4.82 -12.46 -8.52
C ASP A 79 3.98 -12.09 -7.27
N ILE A 80 3.97 -12.95 -6.24
CA ILE A 80 3.30 -12.66 -4.97
C ILE A 80 3.93 -11.43 -4.29
N LYS A 81 5.26 -11.33 -4.23
CA LYS A 81 5.96 -10.17 -3.64
C LYS A 81 5.64 -8.89 -4.38
N ARG A 82 5.64 -8.92 -5.70
CA ARG A 82 5.27 -7.78 -6.56
C ARG A 82 3.83 -7.34 -6.30
N TYR A 83 2.90 -8.28 -6.27
CA TYR A 83 1.49 -8.01 -6.02
C TYR A 83 1.26 -7.45 -4.61
N ALA A 84 1.85 -8.08 -3.59
CA ALA A 84 1.75 -7.64 -2.21
C ALA A 84 2.32 -6.22 -2.03
N SER A 85 3.48 -5.93 -2.62
CA SER A 85 4.07 -4.59 -2.61
C SER A 85 3.11 -3.54 -3.18
N ALA A 86 2.51 -3.82 -4.34
CA ALA A 86 1.56 -2.91 -4.97
C ALA A 86 0.32 -2.65 -4.11
N VAL A 87 -0.30 -3.72 -3.61
CA VAL A 87 -1.52 -3.63 -2.79
C VAL A 87 -1.26 -2.89 -1.48
N TRP A 88 -0.20 -3.24 -0.75
CA TRP A 88 0.10 -2.59 0.54
C TRP A 88 0.56 -1.16 0.39
N THR A 89 1.27 -0.80 -0.69
CA THR A 89 1.58 0.60 -0.98
C THR A 89 0.30 1.39 -1.27
N GLY A 90 -0.62 0.83 -2.05
CA GLY A 90 -1.91 1.46 -2.29
C GLY A 90 -2.74 1.65 -1.02
N ALA A 91 -2.73 0.65 -0.12
CA ALA A 91 -3.40 0.73 1.17
C ALA A 91 -2.76 1.82 2.07
N ALA A 92 -1.42 1.89 2.12
CA ALA A 92 -0.71 2.93 2.87
C ALA A 92 -1.06 4.35 2.39
N VAL A 93 -1.13 4.55 1.08
CA VAL A 93 -1.55 5.84 0.49
C VAL A 93 -3.00 6.16 0.84
N ASN A 94 -3.91 5.18 0.76
CA ASN A 94 -5.29 5.36 1.19
C ASN A 94 -5.39 5.77 2.66
N ASN A 95 -4.64 5.11 3.55
CA ASN A 95 -4.60 5.44 4.96
C ASN A 95 -4.10 6.87 5.21
N LEU A 96 -3.03 7.29 4.51
CA LEU A 96 -2.52 8.66 4.60
C LEU A 96 -3.57 9.70 4.19
N ILE A 97 -4.34 9.42 3.15
CA ILE A 97 -5.41 10.30 2.69
C ILE A 97 -6.53 10.37 3.74
N GLN A 98 -6.87 9.26 4.38
CA GLN A 98 -7.84 9.25 5.47
C GLN A 98 -7.36 10.04 6.68
N ILE A 99 -6.08 9.92 7.07
CA ILE A 99 -5.48 10.71 8.15
C ILE A 99 -5.58 12.22 7.85
N LEU A 100 -5.28 12.62 6.61
CA LEU A 100 -5.23 14.02 6.23
C LEU A 100 -6.61 14.66 5.98
N PHE A 101 -7.58 13.88 5.56
CA PHE A 101 -8.85 14.41 5.02
C PHE A 101 -10.11 13.81 5.64
N ALA A 102 -9.98 13.06 6.73
CA ALA A 102 -11.10 12.46 7.47
C ALA A 102 -12.18 11.85 6.54
N THR A 103 -11.98 10.63 6.12
CA THR A 103 -12.98 9.83 5.40
C THR A 103 -13.40 10.36 4.03
N SER A 104 -12.57 10.21 3.03
CA SER A 104 -12.98 10.51 1.65
C SER A 104 -12.92 9.25 0.79
N PRO A 105 -13.98 8.92 0.02
CA PRO A 105 -13.94 7.88 -0.99
C PRO A 105 -12.87 8.11 -2.07
N ILE A 106 -12.34 9.32 -2.15
CA ILE A 106 -11.22 9.71 -3.00
C ILE A 106 -9.94 8.96 -2.61
N GLY A 107 -9.74 8.65 -1.32
CA GLY A 107 -8.58 7.91 -0.84
C GLY A 107 -8.48 6.52 -1.44
N LEU A 108 -9.58 5.80 -1.51
CA LEU A 108 -9.61 4.46 -2.10
C LEU A 108 -9.23 4.49 -3.59
N SER A 109 -9.77 5.44 -4.35
CA SER A 109 -9.47 5.57 -5.78
C SER A 109 -8.00 5.89 -6.03
N ILE A 110 -7.40 6.78 -5.23
CA ILE A 110 -5.97 7.11 -5.32
C ILE A 110 -5.12 5.91 -4.90
N GLY A 111 -5.48 5.23 -3.81
CA GLY A 111 -4.78 4.03 -3.35
C GLY A 111 -4.75 2.93 -4.40
N LEU A 112 -5.87 2.67 -5.08
CA LEU A 112 -5.95 1.71 -6.19
C LEU A 112 -5.11 2.14 -7.39
N GLY A 113 -5.10 3.43 -7.72
CA GLY A 113 -4.26 3.98 -8.78
C GLY A 113 -2.76 3.80 -8.49
N VAL A 114 -2.34 4.07 -7.27
CA VAL A 114 -0.95 3.84 -6.81
C VAL A 114 -0.60 2.37 -6.83
N ALA A 115 -1.48 1.49 -6.33
CA ALA A 115 -1.26 0.04 -6.35
C ALA A 115 -1.07 -0.47 -7.79
N SER A 116 -1.90 -0.01 -8.73
CA SER A 116 -1.78 -0.39 -10.14
C SER A 116 -0.46 0.09 -10.74
N ALA A 117 -0.06 1.33 -10.48
CA ALA A 117 1.20 1.88 -10.96
C ALA A 117 2.41 1.09 -10.42
N ILE A 118 2.43 0.79 -9.12
CA ILE A 118 3.49 -0.02 -8.50
C ILE A 118 3.54 -1.43 -9.11
N PHE A 119 2.38 -2.03 -9.35
CA PHE A 119 2.30 -3.35 -9.97
C PHE A 119 2.89 -3.38 -11.40
N ILE A 120 2.67 -2.33 -12.17
CA ILE A 120 3.21 -2.22 -13.54
C ILE A 120 4.73 -1.99 -13.52
N LEU A 121 5.22 -1.20 -12.54
CA LEU A 121 6.63 -0.80 -12.46
C LEU A 121 7.55 -1.88 -11.85
N ASN A 122 7.00 -2.81 -11.07
CA ASN A 122 7.74 -3.94 -10.50
C ASN A 122 7.80 -5.13 -11.47
#